data_97c9bd08a7992886ca3be92f9f40d4fe
#
_entry.id   97c9bd08a7992886ca3be92f9f40d4fe
#
_cell.length_a   1.000
_cell.length_b   1.000
_cell.length_c   1.000
_cell.angle_alpha   90.00
_cell.angle_beta   90.00
_cell.angle_gamma   90.00
#
_symmetry.space_group_name_H-M   'P 1'
#
loop_
_entity.id
_entity.type
_entity.pdbx_description
1 polymer ?
#
loop_
_entity_poly.entity_id
_entity_poly.type
_entity_poly.pdbx_seq_one_letter_code
_entity_poly.pdbx_strand_id
1 'polypeptide(L)'
;RSTLFPYTTLFRSNLRTKNIAAVMVTARVNNLQKLGSEFDVVVSSLGDATSLMGGTLLLTPLSVKDGSIAALAQGPISIGGFDINTGSGGRVAKNHALSGRIPNGGIMQAEFDGSNPSGELVTVLLKSPDFTTANNISNVVNQKFGENTSLAMDASEIRVNVPVEYQNRLTTFLAELEALEVQTDVAARVVLNERTGTVVAGSSVKILPATISHGNLSIEIRSYPVISQPGAFSQGTTALFNNQVPYVNQDQNNVVSIQGANNVQEVAAALNSLKVSPRDIIAIFQALKEAGALQAELIIM
;
A
#
# COMPACT_ATOMS: atom_id res chain seq x y z
N ARG A 1 40.52 -9.48 -22.06
CA ARG A 1 40.89 -10.58 -21.15
C ARG A 1 40.31 -10.26 -19.78
N SER A 2 39.21 -10.93 -19.43
CA SER A 2 38.62 -10.86 -18.09
C SER A 2 39.52 -11.65 -17.14
N THR A 3 40.12 -11.00 -16.18
CA THR A 3 40.78 -11.63 -15.03
C THR A 3 39.72 -12.18 -14.08
N LEU A 4 39.46 -13.47 -14.18
CA LEU A 4 38.72 -14.21 -13.17
C LEU A 4 39.50 -14.15 -11.85
N PHE A 5 38.83 -13.74 -10.79
CA PHE A 5 39.37 -13.72 -9.43
C PHE A 5 39.78 -15.11 -8.98
N PRO A 6 41.01 -15.32 -8.46
CA PRO A 6 41.55 -16.62 -8.14
C PRO A 6 40.91 -17.30 -6.91
N TYR A 7 39.91 -16.72 -6.31
CA TYR A 7 39.28 -17.25 -5.08
C TYR A 7 38.13 -18.23 -5.30
N THR A 8 37.64 -18.40 -6.53
CA THR A 8 36.58 -19.36 -6.84
C THR A 8 37.04 -20.78 -7.02
N THR A 9 38.36 -21.03 -7.11
CA THR A 9 38.93 -22.38 -7.35
C THR A 9 39.26 -23.14 -6.07
N LEU A 10 39.29 -22.51 -4.90
CA LEU A 10 39.68 -23.14 -3.61
C LEU A 10 38.51 -23.87 -2.90
N PHE A 11 37.27 -23.71 -3.34
CA PHE A 11 36.09 -24.34 -2.68
C PHE A 11 35.55 -25.58 -3.43
N ARG A 12 36.29 -26.17 -4.36
CA ARG A 12 35.89 -27.42 -5.02
C ARG A 12 36.32 -28.69 -4.29
N SER A 13 36.87 -28.63 -3.11
CA SER A 13 37.06 -29.83 -2.28
C SER A 13 35.78 -30.06 -1.47
N ASN A 14 35.33 -31.32 -1.42
CA ASN A 14 34.17 -31.86 -0.69
C ASN A 14 34.20 -31.53 0.81
N LEU A 15 34.15 -30.27 1.20
CA LEU A 15 33.96 -29.84 2.58
C LEU A 15 32.49 -30.06 2.95
N ARG A 16 32.16 -31.26 3.38
CA ARG A 16 30.90 -31.58 4.05
C ARG A 16 31.00 -31.07 5.50
N THR A 17 30.89 -29.75 5.68
CA THR A 17 30.78 -29.16 7.01
C THR A 17 29.28 -29.06 7.36
N LYS A 18 28.87 -29.78 8.38
CA LYS A 18 27.47 -29.73 8.87
C LYS A 18 27.10 -28.39 9.49
N ASN A 19 28.07 -27.53 9.78
CA ASN A 19 27.91 -26.31 10.56
C ASN A 19 28.14 -25.02 9.77
N ILE A 20 28.24 -25.07 8.45
CA ILE A 20 28.45 -23.91 7.59
C ILE A 20 27.36 -23.91 6.50
N ALA A 21 26.74 -22.75 6.29
CA ALA A 21 25.79 -22.54 5.22
C ALA A 21 26.22 -21.34 4.36
N ALA A 22 26.14 -21.50 3.03
CA ALA A 22 26.22 -20.37 2.12
C ALA A 22 24.91 -19.58 2.16
N VAL A 23 25.01 -18.27 2.33
CA VAL A 23 23.82 -17.41 2.50
C VAL A 23 23.90 -16.18 1.59
N MET A 24 22.76 -15.75 1.14
CA MET A 24 22.54 -14.42 0.55
C MET A 24 22.16 -13.46 1.66
N VAL A 25 22.81 -12.31 1.67
CA VAL A 25 22.56 -11.24 2.65
C VAL A 25 21.99 -10.04 1.92
N THR A 26 20.82 -9.59 2.35
CA THR A 26 20.15 -8.43 1.75
C THR A 26 19.68 -7.47 2.83
N ALA A 27 19.67 -6.19 2.51
CA ALA A 27 19.13 -5.15 3.38
C ALA A 27 18.41 -4.07 2.58
N ARG A 28 17.47 -3.41 3.22
CA ARG A 28 16.85 -2.19 2.70
C ARG A 28 17.33 -1.03 3.55
N VAL A 29 17.98 -0.09 2.92
CA VAL A 29 18.59 1.07 3.55
C VAL A 29 17.94 2.33 3.00
N ASN A 30 17.65 3.29 3.87
CA ASN A 30 17.19 4.60 3.44
C ASN A 30 18.40 5.45 3.04
N ASN A 31 18.28 6.24 1.97
CA ASN A 31 19.33 7.14 1.51
C ASN A 31 19.72 8.21 2.54
N LEU A 32 18.86 8.49 3.53
CA LEU A 32 19.13 9.46 4.60
C LEU A 32 19.93 8.87 5.79
N GLN A 33 20.22 7.56 5.76
CA GLN A 33 21.03 6.96 6.83
C GLN A 33 22.46 7.45 6.78
N LYS A 34 22.97 7.78 7.97
CA LYS A 34 24.32 8.32 8.16
C LYS A 34 25.32 7.22 8.47
N LEU A 35 26.60 7.53 8.29
CA LEU A 35 27.71 6.68 8.67
C LEU A 35 27.54 6.19 10.12
N GLY A 36 27.74 4.89 10.36
CA GLY A 36 27.58 4.27 11.66
C GLY A 36 26.15 3.97 12.09
N SER A 37 25.13 4.33 11.30
CA SER A 37 23.74 3.92 11.61
C SER A 37 23.54 2.43 11.43
N GLU A 38 22.74 1.85 12.33
CA GLU A 38 22.39 0.44 12.32
C GLU A 38 21.09 0.18 11.59
N PHE A 39 20.96 -0.99 10.96
CA PHE A 39 19.76 -1.43 10.27
C PHE A 39 19.62 -2.95 10.27
N ASP A 40 18.43 -3.42 10.01
CA ASP A 40 18.14 -4.84 9.95
C ASP A 40 18.58 -5.49 8.64
N VAL A 41 19.07 -6.71 8.77
CA VAL A 41 19.57 -7.50 7.64
C VAL A 41 18.77 -8.78 7.51
N VAL A 42 18.45 -9.17 6.29
CA VAL A 42 17.80 -10.43 5.97
C VAL A 42 18.84 -11.38 5.39
N VAL A 43 18.83 -12.61 5.91
CA VAL A 43 19.74 -13.68 5.51
C VAL A 43 18.92 -14.85 5.00
N SER A 44 19.26 -15.35 3.81
CA SER A 44 18.58 -16.49 3.19
C SER A 44 19.59 -17.52 2.71
N SER A 45 19.34 -18.80 2.93
CA SER A 45 20.22 -19.87 2.46
C SER A 45 20.26 -19.94 0.93
N LEU A 46 21.46 -20.08 0.36
CA LEU A 46 21.70 -20.27 -1.08
C LEU A 46 21.99 -21.74 -1.46
N GLY A 47 22.15 -22.62 -0.47
CA GLY A 47 22.57 -23.99 -0.70
C GLY A 47 21.61 -25.01 -0.10
N ASP A 48 22.15 -26.13 0.26
CA ASP A 48 21.50 -27.33 0.80
C ASP A 48 21.38 -27.31 2.34
N ALA A 49 21.56 -26.16 2.97
CA ALA A 49 21.36 -26.02 4.41
C ALA A 49 19.91 -26.36 4.78
N THR A 50 19.73 -27.14 5.82
CA THR A 50 18.41 -27.54 6.32
C THR A 50 17.77 -26.53 7.25
N SER A 51 18.59 -25.72 7.93
CA SER A 51 18.15 -24.67 8.87
C SER A 51 19.26 -23.67 9.11
N LEU A 52 18.89 -22.40 9.31
CA LEU A 52 19.79 -21.34 9.79
C LEU A 52 19.61 -21.07 11.30
N MET A 53 18.84 -21.90 12.01
CA MET A 53 18.60 -21.75 13.42
C MET A 53 19.90 -21.79 14.24
N GLY A 54 20.08 -20.82 15.14
CA GLY A 54 21.28 -20.71 15.97
C GLY A 54 22.55 -20.33 15.21
N GLY A 55 22.44 -20.00 13.92
CA GLY A 55 23.54 -19.54 13.10
C GLY A 55 23.94 -18.10 13.43
N THR A 56 25.20 -17.79 13.12
CA THR A 56 25.73 -16.42 13.20
C THR A 56 26.30 -16.02 11.85
N LEU A 57 25.92 -14.87 11.35
CA LEU A 57 26.49 -14.29 10.16
C LEU A 57 27.87 -13.73 10.48
N LEU A 58 28.88 -14.18 9.76
CA LEU A 58 30.20 -13.59 9.79
C LEU A 58 30.20 -12.22 9.13
N LEU A 59 31.20 -11.39 9.44
CA LEU A 59 31.34 -10.08 8.85
C LEU A 59 31.27 -10.15 7.32
N THR A 60 30.22 -9.57 6.77
CA THR A 60 29.89 -9.63 5.34
C THR A 60 29.71 -8.22 4.80
N PRO A 61 30.45 -7.84 3.75
CA PRO A 61 30.24 -6.55 3.10
C PRO A 61 28.94 -6.57 2.26
N LEU A 62 28.19 -5.49 2.36
CA LEU A 62 26.99 -5.22 1.54
C LEU A 62 27.35 -4.18 0.48
N SER A 63 27.20 -4.56 -0.78
CA SER A 63 27.51 -3.71 -1.92
C SER A 63 26.24 -3.14 -2.55
N VAL A 64 26.32 -1.91 -3.04
CA VAL A 64 25.31 -1.30 -3.90
C VAL A 64 25.54 -1.65 -5.37
N LYS A 65 24.66 -1.17 -6.25
CA LYS A 65 24.63 -1.55 -7.68
C LYS A 65 25.93 -1.25 -8.43
N ASP A 66 26.69 -0.26 -8.03
CA ASP A 66 27.98 0.12 -8.63
C ASP A 66 29.15 -0.76 -8.14
N GLY A 67 28.91 -1.67 -7.19
CA GLY A 67 29.92 -2.56 -6.60
C GLY A 67 30.65 -1.96 -5.39
N SER A 68 30.40 -0.72 -5.02
CA SER A 68 30.99 -0.11 -3.81
C SER A 68 30.39 -0.73 -2.55
N ILE A 69 31.19 -0.81 -1.48
CA ILE A 69 30.76 -1.34 -0.18
C ILE A 69 30.08 -0.19 0.57
N ALA A 70 28.77 -0.31 0.77
CA ALA A 70 27.97 0.68 1.50
C ALA A 70 27.85 0.35 3.00
N ALA A 71 27.87 -0.92 3.37
CA ALA A 71 27.68 -1.33 4.75
C ALA A 71 28.37 -2.67 5.06
N LEU A 72 28.51 -2.97 6.34
CA LEU A 72 28.94 -4.26 6.85
C LEU A 72 27.82 -4.92 7.65
N ALA A 73 27.65 -6.23 7.50
CA ALA A 73 26.64 -7.01 8.22
C ALA A 73 27.26 -8.12 9.02
N GLN A 74 26.83 -8.30 10.29
CA GLN A 74 27.21 -9.42 11.15
C GLN A 74 26.18 -9.64 12.24
N GLY A 75 26.18 -10.81 12.86
CA GLY A 75 25.37 -11.04 14.06
C GLY A 75 24.61 -12.36 14.08
N PRO A 76 23.94 -12.65 15.20
CA PRO A 76 23.14 -13.86 15.35
C PRO A 76 21.88 -13.80 14.49
N ILE A 77 21.58 -14.91 13.81
CA ILE A 77 20.42 -15.01 12.94
C ILE A 77 19.19 -15.37 13.78
N SER A 78 18.17 -14.52 13.76
CA SER A 78 16.85 -14.80 14.33
C SER A 78 15.94 -15.34 13.22
N ILE A 79 15.50 -16.59 13.36
CA ILE A 79 14.48 -17.17 12.50
C ILE A 79 13.11 -17.04 13.18
N GLY A 80 12.12 -16.53 12.47
CA GLY A 80 10.74 -16.46 12.96
C GLY A 80 10.07 -17.83 12.83
N GLY A 81 10.13 -18.67 13.85
CA GLY A 81 9.46 -19.97 13.87
C GLY A 81 10.25 -21.06 14.59
N PHE A 82 9.68 -22.27 14.57
CA PHE A 82 10.32 -23.47 15.15
C PHE A 82 10.23 -24.63 14.17
N ASP A 83 11.26 -25.47 14.21
CA ASP A 83 11.31 -26.74 13.48
C ASP A 83 11.67 -27.83 14.52
N ILE A 84 10.68 -28.62 14.90
CA ILE A 84 10.86 -29.67 15.91
C ILE A 84 10.70 -31.02 15.20
N ASN A 85 11.77 -31.80 15.19
CA ASN A 85 11.70 -33.21 14.83
C ASN A 85 11.32 -34.01 16.06
N THR A 86 10.15 -34.60 16.08
CA THR A 86 9.76 -35.57 17.08
C THR A 86 10.39 -36.90 16.74
N GLY A 87 11.09 -37.52 17.70
CA GLY A 87 11.84 -38.78 17.53
C GLY A 87 11.02 -39.99 17.04
N SER A 88 9.73 -39.83 16.82
CA SER A 88 8.79 -40.81 16.25
C SER A 88 8.48 -40.60 14.77
N GLY A 89 9.29 -39.81 14.04
CA GLY A 89 9.12 -39.60 12.59
C GLY A 89 8.17 -38.47 12.20
N GLY A 90 7.63 -37.73 13.17
CA GLY A 90 6.83 -36.53 12.90
C GLY A 90 7.71 -35.28 12.85
N ARG A 91 7.54 -34.44 11.83
CA ARG A 91 8.15 -33.11 11.72
C ARG A 91 7.06 -32.04 11.88
N VAL A 92 7.17 -31.20 12.88
CA VAL A 92 6.32 -30.02 13.04
C VAL A 92 7.18 -28.80 12.77
N ALA A 93 7.02 -28.19 11.60
CA ALA A 93 7.70 -26.97 11.20
C ALA A 93 6.68 -25.85 11.03
N LYS A 94 6.95 -24.69 11.61
CA LYS A 94 6.21 -23.46 11.38
C LYS A 94 7.20 -22.38 10.94
N ASN A 95 7.00 -21.84 9.74
CA ASN A 95 7.86 -20.89 9.04
C ASN A 95 9.11 -21.46 8.38
N HIS A 96 9.73 -20.65 7.52
CA HIS A 96 10.89 -21.01 6.73
C HIS A 96 12.17 -20.97 7.57
N ALA A 97 12.69 -22.12 7.98
CA ALA A 97 13.96 -22.25 8.70
C ALA A 97 15.18 -21.82 7.87
N LEU A 98 15.00 -21.58 6.57
CA LEU A 98 16.05 -21.21 5.60
C LEU A 98 16.19 -19.70 5.41
N SER A 99 15.40 -18.89 6.08
CA SER A 99 15.49 -17.43 6.05
C SER A 99 15.39 -16.89 7.47
N GLY A 100 16.19 -15.89 7.77
CA GLY A 100 16.21 -15.23 9.06
C GLY A 100 16.51 -13.75 8.96
N ARG A 101 16.40 -13.06 10.09
CA ARG A 101 16.67 -11.65 10.20
C ARG A 101 17.71 -11.43 11.30
N ILE A 102 18.58 -10.48 11.10
CA ILE A 102 19.53 -10.00 12.09
C ILE A 102 19.12 -8.58 12.46
N PRO A 103 18.43 -8.38 13.59
CA PRO A 103 18.08 -7.04 14.05
C PRO A 103 19.34 -6.23 14.31
N ASN A 104 19.39 -5.00 13.79
CA ASN A 104 20.55 -4.10 13.91
C ASN A 104 21.90 -4.73 13.48
N GLY A 105 21.83 -5.75 12.60
CA GLY A 105 23.02 -6.49 12.19
C GLY A 105 23.84 -5.82 11.09
N GLY A 106 23.33 -4.78 10.47
CA GLY A 106 24.00 -3.98 9.45
C GLY A 106 24.47 -2.65 10.01
N ILE A 107 25.66 -2.21 9.64
CA ILE A 107 26.23 -0.90 10.01
C ILE A 107 26.68 -0.17 8.75
N MET A 108 26.21 1.05 8.55
CA MET A 108 26.58 1.90 7.42
C MET A 108 28.07 2.27 7.47
N GLN A 109 28.76 2.05 6.37
CA GLN A 109 30.17 2.37 6.18
C GLN A 109 30.42 3.53 5.22
N ALA A 110 29.42 3.86 4.41
CA ALA A 110 29.48 5.00 3.49
C ALA A 110 28.13 5.72 3.47
N GLU A 111 28.13 7.00 3.23
CA GLU A 111 26.93 7.78 2.94
C GLU A 111 26.60 7.67 1.44
N PHE A 112 25.32 7.67 1.11
CA PHE A 112 24.91 7.69 -0.30
C PHE A 112 25.07 9.11 -0.86
N ASP A 113 25.72 9.24 -2.01
CA ASP A 113 25.78 10.49 -2.74
C ASP A 113 24.37 10.96 -3.11
N GLY A 114 24.06 12.22 -2.83
CA GLY A 114 22.72 12.79 -3.06
C GLY A 114 21.76 12.69 -1.88
N SER A 115 22.20 12.20 -0.72
CA SER A 115 21.37 12.08 0.51
C SER A 115 21.02 13.45 1.12
N ASN A 116 21.78 14.48 0.82
CA ASN A 116 21.44 15.84 1.23
C ASN A 116 20.77 16.54 0.04
N PRO A 117 19.49 16.93 0.14
CA PRO A 117 18.91 17.83 -0.83
C PRO A 117 19.82 19.06 -0.90
N SER A 118 20.30 19.39 -2.10
CA SER A 118 20.99 20.66 -2.32
C SER A 118 20.04 21.77 -1.88
N GLY A 119 20.49 22.66 -0.99
CA GLY A 119 19.64 23.57 -0.22
C GLY A 119 18.72 24.53 -0.99
N GLU A 120 18.59 24.39 -2.31
CA GLU A 120 17.78 25.26 -3.15
C GLU A 120 16.52 24.58 -3.72
N LEU A 121 16.55 23.27 -3.96
CA LEU A 121 15.47 22.54 -4.60
C LEU A 121 15.18 21.22 -3.88
N VAL A 122 13.92 20.99 -3.58
CA VAL A 122 13.41 19.72 -3.05
C VAL A 122 12.42 19.13 -4.04
N THR A 123 12.58 17.86 -4.39
CA THR A 123 11.63 17.13 -5.23
C THR A 123 10.78 16.22 -4.37
N VAL A 124 9.47 16.43 -4.40
CA VAL A 124 8.48 15.57 -3.75
C VAL A 124 7.93 14.59 -4.78
N LEU A 125 8.01 13.30 -4.48
CA LEU A 125 7.51 12.25 -5.37
C LEU A 125 6.28 11.56 -4.75
N LEU A 126 5.19 11.52 -5.51
CA LEU A 126 3.99 10.78 -5.13
C LEU A 126 4.19 9.28 -5.35
N LYS A 127 3.81 8.47 -4.37
CA LYS A 127 3.83 7.00 -4.50
C LYS A 127 2.80 6.49 -5.52
N SER A 128 1.65 7.16 -5.59
CA SER A 128 0.60 6.91 -6.59
C SER A 128 0.45 8.16 -7.43
N PRO A 129 0.75 8.10 -8.74
CA PRO A 129 0.61 9.25 -9.64
C PRO A 129 -0.83 9.74 -9.70
N ASP A 130 -1.05 11.04 -9.41
CA ASP A 130 -2.35 11.68 -9.52
C ASP A 130 -2.21 13.19 -9.72
N PHE A 131 -2.77 13.71 -10.81
CA PHE A 131 -2.67 15.13 -11.18
C PHE A 131 -3.37 16.05 -10.20
N THR A 132 -4.54 15.63 -9.68
CA THR A 132 -5.33 16.43 -8.74
C THR A 132 -4.57 16.57 -7.41
N THR A 133 -4.07 15.47 -6.88
CA THR A 133 -3.26 15.45 -5.65
C THR A 133 -1.97 16.26 -5.82
N ALA A 134 -1.26 16.09 -6.95
CA ALA A 134 -0.04 16.85 -7.23
C ALA A 134 -0.30 18.37 -7.25
N ASN A 135 -1.38 18.80 -7.90
CA ASN A 135 -1.79 20.19 -7.95
C ASN A 135 -2.21 20.72 -6.57
N ASN A 136 -2.96 19.92 -5.79
CA ASN A 136 -3.37 20.30 -4.44
C ASN A 136 -2.17 20.49 -3.52
N ILE A 137 -1.16 19.62 -3.60
CA ILE A 137 0.10 19.77 -2.86
C ILE A 137 0.77 21.08 -3.24
N SER A 138 0.92 21.34 -4.56
CA SER A 138 1.54 22.58 -5.03
C SER A 138 0.81 23.82 -4.50
N ASN A 139 -0.52 23.83 -4.52
CA ASN A 139 -1.31 24.94 -4.03
C ASN A 139 -1.14 25.16 -2.50
N VAL A 140 -1.18 24.08 -1.71
CA VAL A 140 -1.02 24.18 -0.24
C VAL A 140 0.40 24.67 0.11
N VAL A 141 1.42 24.18 -0.59
CA VAL A 141 2.81 24.64 -0.41
C VAL A 141 2.94 26.11 -0.76
N ASN A 142 2.36 26.56 -1.88
CA ASN A 142 2.39 27.96 -2.30
C ASN A 142 1.62 28.88 -1.32
N GLN A 143 0.52 28.41 -0.75
CA GLN A 143 -0.19 29.16 0.28
C GLN A 143 0.60 29.34 1.57
N LYS A 144 1.40 28.34 1.96
CA LYS A 144 2.17 28.35 3.21
C LYS A 144 3.49 29.12 3.07
N PHE A 145 4.24 28.88 1.98
CA PHE A 145 5.61 29.34 1.84
C PHE A 145 5.77 30.49 0.81
N GLY A 146 4.72 30.88 0.14
CA GLY A 146 4.69 31.97 -0.83
C GLY A 146 4.48 31.48 -2.26
N GLU A 147 3.97 32.38 -3.11
CA GLU A 147 3.68 32.09 -4.51
C GLU A 147 4.92 31.63 -5.29
N ASN A 148 4.76 30.68 -6.21
CA ASN A 148 5.81 30.09 -7.02
C ASN A 148 6.89 29.31 -6.24
N THR A 149 6.67 28.99 -4.98
CA THR A 149 7.56 28.12 -4.21
C THR A 149 7.47 26.68 -4.69
N SER A 150 6.30 26.24 -5.14
CA SER A 150 6.07 24.87 -5.61
C SER A 150 5.43 24.84 -6.98
N LEU A 151 5.84 23.85 -7.80
CA LEU A 151 5.27 23.57 -9.11
C LEU A 151 5.14 22.06 -9.32
N ALA A 152 3.92 21.59 -9.62
CA ALA A 152 3.68 20.22 -10.07
C ALA A 152 4.19 20.09 -11.52
N MET A 153 5.16 19.22 -11.74
CA MET A 153 5.75 18.98 -13.06
C MET A 153 4.93 17.95 -13.83
N ASP A 154 4.46 16.92 -13.12
CA ASP A 154 3.59 15.86 -13.65
C ASP A 154 2.73 15.27 -12.52
N ALA A 155 2.07 14.13 -12.78
CA ALA A 155 1.24 13.42 -11.81
C ALA A 155 2.00 12.87 -10.60
N SER A 156 3.34 12.80 -10.66
CA SER A 156 4.18 12.16 -9.64
C SER A 156 5.21 13.09 -9.04
N GLU A 157 5.67 14.11 -9.80
CA GLU A 157 6.78 14.96 -9.42
C GLU A 157 6.31 16.39 -9.12
N ILE A 158 6.62 16.86 -7.91
CA ILE A 158 6.40 18.24 -7.49
C ILE A 158 7.78 18.84 -7.11
N ARG A 159 8.15 19.91 -7.74
CA ARG A 159 9.37 20.66 -7.41
C ARG A 159 9.03 21.78 -6.44
N VAL A 160 9.80 21.85 -5.37
CA VAL A 160 9.65 22.85 -4.31
C VAL A 160 10.97 23.60 -4.18
N ASN A 161 10.97 24.88 -4.49
CA ASN A 161 12.11 25.76 -4.28
C ASN A 161 12.18 26.13 -2.79
N VAL A 162 13.34 25.95 -2.18
CA VAL A 162 13.51 26.29 -0.75
C VAL A 162 13.61 27.81 -0.63
N PRO A 163 12.70 28.47 0.12
CA PRO A 163 12.78 29.90 0.34
C PRO A 163 14.10 30.31 0.99
N VAL A 164 14.63 31.50 0.65
CA VAL A 164 15.94 31.98 1.14
C VAL A 164 16.04 31.94 2.67
N GLU A 165 14.94 32.16 3.37
CA GLU A 165 14.85 32.12 4.84
C GLU A 165 15.16 30.73 5.42
N TYR A 166 14.93 29.67 4.64
CA TYR A 166 15.08 28.26 5.05
C TYR A 166 16.36 27.61 4.51
N GLN A 167 17.13 28.25 3.63
CA GLN A 167 18.34 27.65 3.04
C GLN A 167 19.36 27.16 4.08
N ASN A 168 19.47 27.86 5.21
CA ASN A 168 20.35 27.46 6.32
C ASN A 168 19.63 26.57 7.37
N ARG A 169 18.33 26.29 7.20
CA ARG A 169 17.49 25.52 8.13
C ARG A 169 16.61 24.53 7.37
N LEU A 170 17.22 23.81 6.44
CA LEU A 170 16.51 22.91 5.53
C LEU A 170 15.69 21.84 6.29
N THR A 171 16.22 21.32 7.41
CA THR A 171 15.48 20.34 8.23
C THR A 171 14.17 20.92 8.78
N THR A 172 14.18 22.20 9.19
CA THR A 172 12.96 22.88 9.66
C THR A 172 11.96 23.05 8.52
N PHE A 173 12.44 23.45 7.34
CA PHE A 173 11.60 23.56 6.15
C PHE A 173 10.94 22.23 5.78
N LEU A 174 11.72 21.15 5.75
CA LEU A 174 11.20 19.81 5.43
C LEU A 174 10.20 19.33 6.48
N ALA A 175 10.42 19.60 7.75
CA ALA A 175 9.47 19.24 8.83
C ALA A 175 8.15 20.03 8.69
N GLU A 176 8.21 21.32 8.35
CA GLU A 176 7.01 22.13 8.10
C GLU A 176 6.30 21.70 6.81
N LEU A 177 7.06 21.31 5.77
CA LEU A 177 6.50 20.77 4.53
C LEU A 177 5.79 19.43 4.77
N GLU A 178 6.39 18.53 5.54
CA GLU A 178 5.81 17.22 5.89
C GLU A 178 4.54 17.34 6.75
N ALA A 179 4.45 18.39 7.56
CA ALA A 179 3.29 18.65 8.42
C ALA A 179 2.09 19.25 7.67
N LEU A 180 2.19 19.53 6.37
CA LEU A 180 1.08 20.10 5.61
C LEU A 180 -0.03 19.05 5.37
N GLU A 181 -1.25 19.43 5.71
CA GLU A 181 -2.43 18.63 5.39
C GLU A 181 -2.92 18.92 3.96
N VAL A 182 -3.00 17.89 3.14
CA VAL A 182 -3.44 18.01 1.75
C VAL A 182 -4.62 17.09 1.48
N GLN A 183 -5.62 17.59 0.78
CA GLN A 183 -6.71 16.77 0.26
C GLN A 183 -6.19 15.94 -0.91
N THR A 184 -6.14 14.63 -0.72
CA THR A 184 -5.77 13.68 -1.77
C THR A 184 -7.00 13.22 -2.53
N ASP A 185 -6.89 13.09 -3.85
CA ASP A 185 -7.89 12.40 -4.65
C ASP A 185 -7.66 10.88 -4.53
N VAL A 186 -8.51 10.25 -3.74
CA VAL A 186 -8.43 8.80 -3.55
C VAL A 186 -9.33 8.13 -4.56
N ALA A 187 -8.74 7.30 -5.43
CA ALA A 187 -9.49 6.51 -6.39
C ALA A 187 -10.59 5.69 -5.68
N ALA A 188 -11.83 5.84 -6.16
CA ALA A 188 -12.94 5.08 -5.63
C ALA A 188 -12.70 3.58 -5.86
N ARG A 189 -12.68 2.79 -4.78
CA ARG A 189 -12.41 1.34 -4.82
C ARG A 189 -13.42 0.55 -4.02
N VAL A 190 -13.80 -0.60 -4.56
CA VAL A 190 -14.59 -1.62 -3.90
C VAL A 190 -13.78 -2.89 -3.87
N VAL A 191 -13.56 -3.43 -2.66
CA VAL A 191 -12.85 -4.69 -2.45
C VAL A 191 -13.86 -5.75 -2.00
N LEU A 192 -13.92 -6.86 -2.71
CA LEU A 192 -14.78 -8.00 -2.43
C LEU A 192 -13.94 -9.22 -2.10
N ASN A 193 -14.25 -9.88 -0.98
CA ASN A 193 -13.63 -11.16 -0.65
C ASN A 193 -14.63 -12.29 -0.90
N GLU A 194 -14.33 -13.15 -1.89
CA GLU A 194 -15.22 -14.25 -2.31
C GLU A 194 -15.41 -15.28 -1.19
N ARG A 195 -14.38 -15.56 -0.41
CA ARG A 195 -14.41 -16.60 0.62
C ARG A 195 -15.23 -16.21 1.84
N THR A 196 -15.20 -14.92 2.22
CA THR A 196 -15.88 -14.44 3.43
C THR A 196 -17.15 -13.65 3.15
N GLY A 197 -17.39 -13.27 1.88
CA GLY A 197 -18.50 -12.38 1.51
C GLY A 197 -18.33 -10.94 1.99
N THR A 198 -17.11 -10.55 2.41
CA THR A 198 -16.85 -9.20 2.92
C THR A 198 -16.80 -8.21 1.76
N VAL A 199 -17.54 -7.11 1.89
CA VAL A 199 -17.53 -5.98 0.96
C VAL A 199 -16.98 -4.76 1.68
N VAL A 200 -15.92 -4.17 1.13
CA VAL A 200 -15.32 -2.91 1.63
C VAL A 200 -15.38 -1.89 0.51
N ALA A 201 -16.02 -0.76 0.74
CA ALA A 201 -16.11 0.33 -0.21
C ALA A 201 -15.55 1.62 0.38
N GLY A 202 -14.80 2.37 -0.41
CA GLY A 202 -14.36 3.71 -0.07
C GLY A 202 -15.52 4.71 -0.05
N SER A 203 -15.38 5.81 0.65
CA SER A 203 -16.41 6.87 0.76
C SER A 203 -16.69 7.58 -0.57
N SER A 204 -15.72 7.55 -1.50
CA SER A 204 -15.82 8.18 -2.83
C SER A 204 -16.58 7.33 -3.85
N VAL A 205 -16.96 6.09 -3.50
CA VAL A 205 -17.64 5.18 -4.41
C VAL A 205 -19.09 5.59 -4.62
N LYS A 206 -19.48 5.78 -5.88
CA LYS A 206 -20.85 6.14 -6.28
C LYS A 206 -21.45 5.04 -7.14
N ILE A 207 -22.76 4.80 -6.94
CA ILE A 207 -23.55 3.93 -7.79
C ILE A 207 -24.60 4.80 -8.50
N LEU A 208 -24.67 4.71 -9.82
CA LEU A 208 -25.71 5.35 -10.63
C LEU A 208 -26.97 4.49 -10.63
N PRO A 209 -28.15 5.09 -10.90
CA PRO A 209 -29.39 4.35 -11.06
C PRO A 209 -29.24 3.22 -12.08
N ALA A 210 -29.62 2.01 -11.67
CA ALA A 210 -29.51 0.82 -12.50
C ALA A 210 -30.53 -0.25 -12.10
N THR A 211 -30.92 -1.08 -13.07
CA THR A 211 -31.73 -2.26 -12.82
C THR A 211 -30.93 -3.50 -13.20
N ILE A 212 -30.87 -4.46 -12.28
CA ILE A 212 -30.13 -5.71 -12.45
C ILE A 212 -31.08 -6.86 -12.22
N SER A 213 -31.05 -7.83 -13.13
CA SER A 213 -31.72 -9.11 -12.96
C SER A 213 -30.67 -10.22 -12.93
N HIS A 214 -30.60 -10.93 -11.82
CA HIS A 214 -29.66 -12.05 -11.62
C HIS A 214 -30.41 -13.27 -11.04
N GLY A 215 -30.57 -14.31 -11.84
CA GLY A 215 -31.37 -15.47 -11.47
C GLY A 215 -32.84 -15.09 -11.22
N ASN A 216 -33.32 -15.36 -10.03
CA ASN A 216 -34.68 -15.01 -9.57
C ASN A 216 -34.74 -13.67 -8.80
N LEU A 217 -33.61 -12.94 -8.73
CA LEU A 217 -33.49 -11.68 -8.02
C LEU A 217 -33.50 -10.53 -9.01
N SER A 218 -34.38 -9.56 -8.86
CA SER A 218 -34.39 -8.28 -9.58
C SER A 218 -34.13 -7.15 -8.61
N ILE A 219 -33.08 -6.36 -8.87
CA ILE A 219 -32.62 -5.26 -8.05
C ILE A 219 -32.75 -3.98 -8.84
N GLU A 220 -33.43 -3.02 -8.26
CA GLU A 220 -33.58 -1.70 -8.85
C GLU A 220 -33.01 -0.63 -7.93
N ILE A 221 -32.03 0.12 -8.45
CA ILE A 221 -31.40 1.26 -7.77
C ILE A 221 -31.95 2.53 -8.41
N ARG A 222 -32.70 3.34 -7.65
CA ARG A 222 -33.32 4.59 -8.14
C ARG A 222 -32.79 5.78 -7.36
N SER A 223 -32.70 6.94 -8.01
CA SER A 223 -32.41 8.22 -7.40
C SER A 223 -33.67 9.07 -7.34
N TYR A 224 -34.02 9.54 -6.14
CA TYR A 224 -35.13 10.49 -5.97
C TYR A 224 -34.60 11.79 -5.37
N PRO A 225 -34.95 12.96 -5.92
CA PRO A 225 -34.64 14.22 -5.29
C PRO A 225 -35.52 14.40 -4.05
N VAL A 226 -34.89 14.56 -2.87
CA VAL A 226 -35.60 14.97 -1.66
C VAL A 226 -35.61 16.49 -1.64
N ILE A 227 -36.79 17.08 -1.74
CA ILE A 227 -36.99 18.52 -1.63
C ILE A 227 -37.28 18.82 -0.16
N SER A 228 -36.34 19.43 0.53
CA SER A 228 -36.61 20.01 1.85
C SER A 228 -37.25 21.38 1.66
N GLN A 229 -38.55 21.45 1.85
CA GLN A 229 -39.26 22.74 1.88
C GLN A 229 -39.29 23.30 3.32
N PRO A 230 -38.84 24.53 3.53
CA PRO A 230 -39.02 25.19 4.80
C PRO A 230 -40.53 25.31 5.10
N GLY A 231 -40.90 25.15 6.38
CA GLY A 231 -42.30 25.33 6.80
C GLY A 231 -42.82 26.74 6.46
N ALA A 232 -44.12 26.82 6.24
CA ALA A 232 -44.77 28.12 6.00
C ALA A 232 -44.41 29.09 7.14
N PHE A 233 -43.86 30.25 6.79
CA PHE A 233 -43.35 31.31 7.70
C PHE A 233 -41.90 31.14 8.20
N SER A 234 -41.08 30.21 7.68
CA SER A 234 -39.64 30.17 7.99
C SER A 234 -38.85 30.95 6.94
N GLN A 235 -37.76 31.65 7.36
CA GLN A 235 -36.86 32.39 6.46
C GLN A 235 -35.79 31.46 5.79
N GLY A 236 -36.06 30.17 5.69
CA GLY A 236 -35.14 29.20 5.08
C GLY A 236 -35.23 29.19 3.55
N THR A 237 -34.13 28.92 2.88
CA THR A 237 -34.09 28.71 1.43
C THR A 237 -34.35 27.22 1.11
N THR A 238 -35.10 26.96 0.02
CA THR A 238 -35.34 25.60 -0.47
C THR A 238 -34.02 24.98 -0.88
N ALA A 239 -33.60 23.91 -0.23
CA ALA A 239 -32.42 23.13 -0.61
C ALA A 239 -32.84 21.84 -1.31
N LEU A 240 -32.33 21.62 -2.51
CA LEU A 240 -32.49 20.38 -3.27
C LEU A 240 -31.36 19.44 -2.87
N PHE A 241 -31.71 18.36 -2.18
CA PHE A 241 -30.78 17.26 -1.94
C PHE A 241 -31.19 16.08 -2.82
N ASN A 242 -30.29 15.58 -3.65
CA ASN A 242 -30.48 14.31 -4.36
C ASN A 242 -30.27 13.17 -3.36
N ASN A 243 -31.35 12.73 -2.72
CA ASN A 243 -31.33 11.52 -1.92
C ASN A 243 -31.87 10.37 -2.77
N GLN A 244 -31.07 9.34 -2.94
CA GLN A 244 -31.46 8.17 -3.71
C GLN A 244 -32.18 7.22 -2.77
N VAL A 245 -33.49 7.08 -2.94
CA VAL A 245 -34.34 6.21 -2.13
C VAL A 245 -34.83 5.06 -2.99
N PRO A 246 -34.57 3.79 -2.66
CA PRO A 246 -35.12 2.64 -3.37
C PRO A 246 -36.51 2.28 -2.86
N TYR A 247 -37.36 1.78 -3.74
CA TYR A 247 -38.75 1.38 -3.45
C TYR A 247 -38.89 -0.13 -3.43
N VAL A 248 -39.52 -0.69 -2.37
CA VAL A 248 -39.84 -2.11 -2.26
C VAL A 248 -41.30 -2.32 -2.60
N ASN A 249 -41.63 -3.07 -3.64
CA ASN A 249 -42.95 -3.55 -3.93
C ASN A 249 -43.03 -5.05 -3.55
N GLN A 250 -43.85 -5.36 -2.57
CA GLN A 250 -44.07 -6.73 -2.08
C GLN A 250 -45.19 -7.44 -2.88
N ASP A 251 -45.03 -7.58 -4.18
CA ASP A 251 -45.87 -8.46 -4.94
C ASP A 251 -45.02 -9.60 -5.56
N GLN A 252 -45.26 -10.77 -5.03
CA GLN A 252 -45.02 -12.15 -5.46
C GLN A 252 -43.94 -12.54 -6.51
N ASN A 253 -43.13 -11.63 -7.00
CA ASN A 253 -41.88 -11.91 -7.72
C ASN A 253 -40.78 -11.14 -7.00
N ASN A 254 -39.74 -11.84 -6.58
CA ASN A 254 -38.59 -11.35 -5.80
C ASN A 254 -37.90 -10.09 -6.37
N VAL A 255 -38.64 -9.00 -6.54
CA VAL A 255 -38.10 -7.68 -6.89
C VAL A 255 -37.74 -6.99 -5.59
N VAL A 256 -36.46 -6.83 -5.35
CA VAL A 256 -35.96 -6.09 -4.20
C VAL A 256 -35.54 -4.72 -4.67
N SER A 257 -36.28 -3.75 -4.20
CA SER A 257 -35.93 -2.36 -4.38
C SER A 257 -35.20 -1.87 -3.12
N ILE A 258 -33.94 -1.45 -3.28
CA ILE A 258 -33.05 -1.03 -2.17
C ILE A 258 -33.21 0.48 -2.00
N GLN A 259 -33.63 0.95 -0.83
CA GLN A 259 -33.89 2.37 -0.54
C GLN A 259 -32.62 3.08 0.00
N GLY A 260 -32.21 4.20 -0.61
CA GLY A 260 -31.16 5.08 -0.09
C GLY A 260 -29.74 4.81 -0.57
N ALA A 261 -29.55 3.93 -1.56
CA ALA A 261 -28.20 3.48 -1.94
C ALA A 261 -27.44 4.48 -2.82
N ASN A 262 -26.99 5.57 -2.23
CA ASN A 262 -25.87 6.35 -2.77
C ASN A 262 -24.53 5.65 -2.52
N ASN A 263 -24.52 4.64 -1.64
CA ASN A 263 -23.32 4.01 -1.14
C ASN A 263 -23.37 2.49 -1.40
N VAL A 264 -22.28 1.95 -1.91
CA VAL A 264 -22.08 0.51 -2.10
C VAL A 264 -22.36 -0.30 -0.82
N GLN A 265 -22.07 0.27 0.35
CA GLN A 265 -22.30 -0.37 1.63
C GLN A 265 -23.78 -0.69 1.90
N GLU A 266 -24.68 0.21 1.51
CA GLU A 266 -26.13 0.02 1.66
C GLU A 266 -26.64 -1.06 0.70
N VAL A 267 -26.15 -1.07 -0.54
CA VAL A 267 -26.46 -2.14 -1.51
C VAL A 267 -25.96 -3.50 -1.00
N ALA A 268 -24.72 -3.55 -0.51
CA ALA A 268 -24.16 -4.78 0.05
C ALA A 268 -24.91 -5.26 1.30
N ALA A 269 -25.29 -4.35 2.19
CA ALA A 269 -26.08 -4.66 3.39
C ALA A 269 -27.46 -5.21 3.01
N ALA A 270 -28.12 -4.60 2.02
CA ALA A 270 -29.41 -5.09 1.53
C ALA A 270 -29.31 -6.49 0.91
N LEU A 271 -28.30 -6.72 0.06
CA LEU A 271 -28.02 -8.04 -0.51
C LEU A 271 -27.74 -9.11 0.56
N ASN A 272 -26.96 -8.75 1.58
CA ASN A 272 -26.69 -9.63 2.71
C ASN A 272 -27.94 -9.93 3.53
N SER A 273 -28.85 -8.96 3.71
CA SER A 273 -30.13 -9.15 4.42
C SER A 273 -31.04 -10.14 3.70
N LEU A 274 -30.91 -10.25 2.39
CA LEU A 274 -31.63 -11.20 1.53
C LEU A 274 -30.95 -12.58 1.48
N LYS A 275 -29.84 -12.77 2.23
CA LYS A 275 -29.06 -14.02 2.23
C LYS A 275 -28.57 -14.43 0.85
N VAL A 276 -28.25 -13.45 0.01
CA VAL A 276 -27.63 -13.67 -1.31
C VAL A 276 -26.24 -14.28 -1.10
N SER A 277 -25.86 -15.24 -1.94
CA SER A 277 -24.54 -15.86 -1.79
C SER A 277 -23.41 -14.88 -2.11
N PRO A 278 -22.21 -15.02 -1.49
CA PRO A 278 -21.06 -14.16 -1.80
C PRO A 278 -20.72 -14.10 -3.30
N ARG A 279 -20.87 -15.20 -4.01
CA ARG A 279 -20.64 -15.28 -5.46
C ARG A 279 -21.64 -14.45 -6.26
N ASP A 280 -22.90 -14.51 -5.88
CA ASP A 280 -23.94 -13.72 -6.55
C ASP A 280 -23.76 -12.22 -6.29
N ILE A 281 -23.34 -11.85 -5.08
CA ILE A 281 -22.98 -10.46 -4.73
C ILE A 281 -21.86 -9.96 -5.65
N ILE A 282 -20.79 -10.75 -5.82
CA ILE A 282 -19.70 -10.42 -6.74
C ILE A 282 -20.20 -10.28 -8.17
N ALA A 283 -21.01 -11.22 -8.66
CA ALA A 283 -21.57 -11.16 -10.02
C ALA A 283 -22.43 -9.90 -10.24
N ILE A 284 -23.22 -9.51 -9.23
CA ILE A 284 -24.02 -8.29 -9.26
C ILE A 284 -23.12 -7.04 -9.34
N PHE A 285 -22.07 -6.94 -8.52
CA PHE A 285 -21.14 -5.81 -8.56
C PHE A 285 -20.33 -5.77 -9.85
N GLN A 286 -19.96 -6.91 -10.42
CA GLN A 286 -19.32 -6.99 -11.72
C GLN A 286 -20.26 -6.49 -12.81
N ALA A 287 -21.53 -6.93 -12.82
CA ALA A 287 -22.52 -6.45 -13.76
C ALA A 287 -22.76 -4.94 -13.64
N LEU A 288 -22.81 -4.39 -12.42
CA LEU A 288 -22.90 -2.94 -12.18
C LEU A 288 -21.68 -2.20 -12.73
N LYS A 289 -20.48 -2.78 -12.60
CA LYS A 289 -19.25 -2.20 -13.15
C LYS A 289 -19.25 -2.20 -14.66
N GLU A 290 -19.59 -3.32 -15.29
CA GLU A 290 -19.65 -3.45 -16.75
C GLU A 290 -20.75 -2.57 -17.37
N ALA A 291 -21.88 -2.40 -16.67
CA ALA A 291 -22.94 -1.48 -17.06
C ALA A 291 -22.57 0.00 -16.87
N GLY A 292 -21.40 0.31 -16.27
CA GLY A 292 -20.98 1.69 -15.96
C GLY A 292 -21.75 2.34 -14.81
N ALA A 293 -22.61 1.60 -14.13
CA ALA A 293 -23.38 2.09 -12.97
C ALA A 293 -22.50 2.20 -11.71
N LEU A 294 -21.49 1.36 -11.55
CA LEU A 294 -20.53 1.45 -10.45
C LEU A 294 -19.32 2.30 -10.88
N GLN A 295 -19.22 3.50 -10.30
CA GLN A 295 -18.10 4.41 -10.53
C GLN A 295 -16.98 4.13 -9.51
N ALA A 296 -16.34 2.99 -9.66
CA ALA A 296 -15.20 2.57 -8.81
C ALA A 296 -14.37 1.49 -9.48
N GLU A 297 -13.15 1.31 -9.03
CA GLU A 297 -12.34 0.13 -9.33
C GLU A 297 -12.84 -1.05 -8.49
N LEU A 298 -13.07 -2.21 -9.11
CA LEU A 298 -13.51 -3.42 -8.42
C LEU A 298 -12.33 -4.37 -8.26
N ILE A 299 -12.02 -4.72 -7.01
CA ILE A 299 -10.93 -5.65 -6.66
C ILE A 299 -11.55 -6.87 -5.98
N ILE A 300 -11.28 -8.05 -6.51
CA ILE A 300 -11.74 -9.33 -5.95
C ILE A 300 -10.55 -10.07 -5.35
N MET A 301 -10.70 -10.54 -4.09
CA MET A 301 -9.67 -11.27 -3.33
C MET A 301 -10.16 -12.63 -2.86
#